data_3703530bcf45032ad8a703c98d5e03d8
#
_entry.id   3703530bcf45032ad8a703c98d5e03d8
#
_cell.length_a   1.000
_cell.length_b   1.000
_cell.length_c   1.000
_cell.angle_alpha   90.00
_cell.angle_beta   90.00
_cell.angle_gamma   90.00
#
_symmetry.space_group_name_H-M   'P 1'
#
loop_
_entity.id
_entity.type
_entity.pdbx_description
1 polymer ?
#
loop_
_entity_poly.entity_id
_entity_poly.type
_entity_poly.pdbx_seq_one_letter_code
_entity_poly.pdbx_strand_id
1 'polypeptide(L)'
;IGHYSGLIHFGREVMGNKNTPVYAMPKMTKFIKSNGPWSQLVKLKNIKIKSLKNDKKVKLNKRISITPFLVPHRDEFSETVGFKVEGPSKSLIYIPDIDKWQKWDNDLIKIVEENDYSLIDGTFAEQDELPGRDMSKIPHPFIVETMDILKPMKEKSKVHFIHLNHTN
;
A
#
# COMPACT_ATOMS: atom_id res chain seq x y z
N ILE A 1 -4.11 7.60 -4.64
CA ILE A 1 -5.53 7.86 -5.02
C ILE A 1 -6.01 6.82 -6.01
N GLY A 2 -5.21 6.41 -7.01
CA GLY A 2 -5.62 5.41 -8.00
C GLY A 2 -6.15 4.10 -7.43
N HIS A 3 -5.59 3.66 -6.31
CA HIS A 3 -5.86 2.35 -5.70
C HIS A 3 -7.26 2.20 -5.08
N TYR A 4 -7.98 3.29 -4.80
CA TYR A 4 -9.33 3.21 -4.22
C TYR A 4 -10.45 3.21 -5.27
N SER A 5 -10.14 3.45 -6.53
CA SER A 5 -11.15 3.56 -7.60
C SER A 5 -12.01 2.31 -7.72
N GLY A 6 -11.43 1.12 -7.50
CA GLY A 6 -12.14 -0.15 -7.53
C GLY A 6 -13.26 -0.31 -6.51
N LEU A 7 -13.32 0.53 -5.46
CA LEU A 7 -14.42 0.49 -4.48
C LEU A 7 -15.80 0.70 -5.11
N ILE A 8 -15.87 1.41 -6.24
CA ILE A 8 -17.15 1.69 -6.91
C ILE A 8 -17.88 0.39 -7.30
N HIS A 9 -17.16 -0.68 -7.57
CA HIS A 9 -17.73 -1.98 -7.94
C HIS A 9 -18.52 -2.65 -6.80
N PHE A 10 -18.37 -2.22 -5.56
CA PHE A 10 -19.19 -2.69 -4.43
C PHE A 10 -20.62 -2.13 -4.47
N GLY A 11 -20.87 -1.13 -5.32
CA GLY A 11 -22.17 -0.51 -5.51
C GLY A 11 -23.21 -1.44 -6.14
N ARG A 12 -24.45 -0.97 -6.12
CA ARG A 12 -25.62 -1.73 -6.62
C ARG A 12 -25.56 -2.06 -8.11
N GLU A 13 -24.84 -1.24 -8.89
CA GLU A 13 -24.75 -1.40 -10.35
C GLU A 13 -23.87 -2.60 -10.77
N VAL A 14 -23.02 -3.11 -9.85
CA VAL A 14 -22.13 -4.24 -10.12
C VAL A 14 -22.35 -5.36 -9.12
N MET A 15 -21.82 -5.25 -7.89
CA MET A 15 -21.82 -6.35 -6.91
C MET A 15 -22.99 -6.28 -5.91
N GLY A 16 -23.57 -5.12 -5.69
CA GLY A 16 -24.65 -4.94 -4.73
C GLY A 16 -24.29 -5.33 -3.29
N ASN A 17 -23.04 -5.13 -2.91
CA ASN A 17 -22.53 -5.57 -1.61
C ASN A 17 -23.31 -4.95 -0.44
N LYS A 18 -23.28 -5.63 0.71
CA LYS A 18 -23.90 -5.16 1.94
C LYS A 18 -22.89 -5.16 3.08
N ASN A 19 -22.61 -3.96 3.61
CA ASN A 19 -21.74 -3.74 4.77
C ASN A 19 -20.34 -4.34 4.63
N THR A 20 -19.77 -4.44 3.42
CA THR A 20 -18.41 -4.90 3.21
C THR A 20 -17.45 -4.03 4.02
N PRO A 21 -16.62 -4.61 4.93
CA PRO A 21 -15.71 -3.81 5.73
C PRO A 21 -14.59 -3.24 4.84
N VAL A 22 -14.42 -1.92 4.90
CA VAL A 22 -13.33 -1.20 4.25
C VAL A 22 -12.49 -0.53 5.33
N TYR A 23 -11.27 -0.97 5.47
CA TYR A 23 -10.34 -0.41 6.45
C TYR A 23 -9.60 0.77 5.82
N ALA A 24 -9.68 1.94 6.46
CA ALA A 24 -9.12 3.17 5.91
C ALA A 24 -8.54 4.08 7.00
N MET A 25 -7.47 4.78 6.64
CA MET A 25 -6.85 5.83 7.45
C MET A 25 -7.78 7.05 7.55
N PRO A 26 -7.55 7.98 8.49
CA PRO A 26 -8.48 9.10 8.76
C PRO A 26 -8.76 10.00 7.56
N LYS A 27 -7.72 10.45 6.83
CA LYS A 27 -7.92 11.30 5.63
C LYS A 27 -8.68 10.53 4.54
N MET A 28 -8.30 9.26 4.25
CA MET A 28 -9.01 8.41 3.31
C MET A 28 -10.47 8.19 3.74
N THR A 29 -10.72 7.97 5.03
CA THR A 29 -12.08 7.86 5.58
C THR A 29 -12.91 9.10 5.29
N LYS A 30 -12.32 10.29 5.54
CA LYS A 30 -12.97 11.58 5.25
C LYS A 30 -13.24 11.70 3.76
N PHE A 31 -12.26 11.42 2.92
CA PHE A 31 -12.37 11.48 1.46
C PHE A 31 -13.53 10.62 0.94
N ILE A 32 -13.57 9.33 1.30
CA ILE A 32 -14.63 8.40 0.88
C ILE A 32 -16.02 8.90 1.32
N LYS A 33 -16.16 9.41 2.53
CA LYS A 33 -17.44 9.87 3.07
C LYS A 33 -17.95 11.17 2.44
N SER A 34 -17.06 12.04 1.97
CA SER A 34 -17.41 13.37 1.49
C SER A 34 -17.47 13.50 -0.03
N ASN A 35 -16.92 12.53 -0.79
CA ASN A 35 -16.86 12.62 -2.24
C ASN A 35 -17.75 11.58 -2.93
N GLY A 36 -18.56 12.03 -3.88
CA GLY A 36 -19.22 11.12 -4.80
C GLY A 36 -18.26 10.54 -5.83
N PRO A 37 -18.52 9.33 -6.37
CA PRO A 37 -19.64 8.45 -6.02
C PRO A 37 -19.42 7.59 -4.76
N TRP A 38 -18.24 7.57 -4.15
CA TRP A 38 -17.88 6.69 -3.01
C TRP A 38 -18.74 6.94 -1.76
N SER A 39 -19.10 8.19 -1.50
CA SER A 39 -19.99 8.54 -0.38
C SER A 39 -21.37 7.86 -0.49
N GLN A 40 -21.82 7.57 -1.70
CA GLN A 40 -23.06 6.83 -1.93
C GLN A 40 -22.95 5.38 -1.45
N LEU A 41 -21.79 4.73 -1.63
CA LEU A 41 -21.53 3.37 -1.12
C LEU A 41 -21.71 3.28 0.39
N VAL A 42 -21.28 4.33 1.11
CA VAL A 42 -21.43 4.43 2.57
C VAL A 42 -22.89 4.65 2.93
N LYS A 43 -23.56 5.61 2.27
CA LYS A 43 -24.98 5.92 2.51
C LYS A 43 -25.89 4.73 2.26
N LEU A 44 -25.66 4.00 1.18
CA LEU A 44 -26.43 2.81 0.79
C LEU A 44 -25.99 1.54 1.55
N LYS A 45 -25.02 1.66 2.47
CA LYS A 45 -24.48 0.53 3.24
C LYS A 45 -23.89 -0.59 2.37
N ASN A 46 -23.42 -0.26 1.18
CA ASN A 46 -22.63 -1.20 0.39
C ASN A 46 -21.31 -1.52 1.07
N ILE A 47 -20.68 -0.49 1.65
CA ILE A 47 -19.46 -0.59 2.44
C ILE A 47 -19.68 -0.07 3.87
N LYS A 48 -18.87 -0.61 4.79
CA LYS A 48 -18.79 -0.16 6.19
C LYS A 48 -17.36 0.19 6.51
N ILE A 49 -17.07 1.49 6.68
CA ILE A 49 -15.71 1.96 6.97
C ILE A 49 -15.31 1.58 8.39
N LYS A 50 -14.10 1.01 8.50
CA LYS A 50 -13.39 0.69 9.73
C LYS A 50 -12.13 1.56 9.81
N SER A 51 -12.06 2.44 10.79
CA SER A 51 -10.92 3.36 10.92
C SER A 51 -9.66 2.63 11.34
N LEU A 52 -8.57 2.92 10.62
CA LEU A 52 -7.21 2.55 10.96
C LEU A 52 -6.51 3.71 11.69
N LYS A 53 -5.42 3.39 12.36
CA LYS A 53 -4.49 4.36 12.95
C LYS A 53 -3.08 3.89 12.71
N ASN A 54 -2.16 4.83 12.43
CA ASN A 54 -0.75 4.53 12.24
C ASN A 54 -0.21 3.67 13.40
N ASP A 55 0.55 2.63 13.08
CA ASP A 55 1.20 1.71 14.01
C ASP A 55 0.25 1.03 15.03
N LYS A 56 -1.05 0.97 14.70
CA LYS A 56 -2.02 0.28 15.56
C LYS A 56 -2.51 -1.01 14.91
N LYS A 57 -2.17 -2.11 15.57
CA LYS A 57 -2.60 -3.45 15.15
C LYS A 57 -4.11 -3.61 15.19
N VAL A 58 -4.67 -4.14 14.12
CA VAL A 58 -6.08 -4.50 13.97
C VAL A 58 -6.21 -5.99 13.67
N LYS A 59 -7.01 -6.69 14.45
CA LYS A 59 -7.36 -8.09 14.17
C LYS A 59 -8.44 -8.13 13.10
N LEU A 60 -8.15 -8.78 11.98
CA LEU A 60 -9.13 -9.05 10.92
C LEU A 60 -9.99 -10.28 11.26
N ASN A 61 -9.37 -11.28 11.87
CA ASN A 61 -10.02 -12.48 12.35
C ASN A 61 -9.18 -13.12 13.48
N LYS A 62 -9.49 -14.36 13.88
CA LYS A 62 -8.78 -15.08 14.95
C LYS A 62 -7.30 -15.40 14.61
N ARG A 63 -6.93 -15.39 13.32
CA ARG A 63 -5.63 -15.85 12.84
C ARG A 63 -4.79 -14.75 12.18
N ILE A 64 -5.43 -13.68 11.71
CA ILE A 64 -4.77 -12.64 10.91
C ILE A 64 -4.96 -11.27 11.55
N SER A 65 -3.88 -10.54 11.68
CA SER A 65 -3.87 -9.13 12.04
C SER A 65 -3.08 -8.31 11.03
N ILE A 66 -3.41 -7.03 10.96
CA ILE A 66 -2.69 -6.03 10.16
C ILE A 66 -2.26 -4.87 11.04
N THR A 67 -1.12 -4.30 10.73
CA THR A 67 -0.65 -3.02 11.29
C THR A 67 -0.32 -2.10 10.15
N PRO A 68 -1.10 -1.02 9.92
CA PRO A 68 -0.74 0.00 8.94
C PRO A 68 0.40 0.86 9.47
N PHE A 69 1.29 1.30 8.59
CA PHE A 69 2.33 2.28 8.88
C PHE A 69 2.44 3.27 7.73
N LEU A 70 2.75 4.52 8.05
CA LEU A 70 2.88 5.58 7.05
C LEU A 70 4.14 5.38 6.20
N VAL A 71 4.00 5.63 4.92
CA VAL A 71 5.10 5.70 3.96
C VAL A 71 5.04 7.02 3.20
N PRO A 72 6.19 7.63 2.85
CA PRO A 72 6.19 8.85 2.05
C PRO A 72 5.67 8.56 0.64
N HIS A 73 4.76 9.38 0.17
CA HIS A 73 4.28 9.38 -1.21
C HIS A 73 3.43 10.64 -1.45
N ARG A 74 2.70 10.71 -2.56
CA ARG A 74 1.71 11.77 -2.84
C ARG A 74 0.49 11.57 -1.95
N ASP A 75 0.40 12.33 -0.87
CA ASP A 75 -0.64 12.19 0.17
C ASP A 75 -1.53 13.44 0.33
N GLU A 76 -1.73 14.18 -0.75
CA GLU A 76 -2.51 15.41 -0.76
C GLU A 76 -3.97 15.19 -0.28
N PHE A 77 -4.55 14.06 -0.63
CA PHE A 77 -5.95 13.73 -0.30
C PHE A 77 -6.11 12.62 0.72
N SER A 78 -5.12 11.76 0.85
CA SER A 78 -5.17 10.62 1.77
C SER A 78 -3.77 10.26 2.25
N GLU A 79 -3.67 9.56 3.35
CA GLU A 79 -2.42 8.93 3.75
C GLU A 79 -2.04 7.84 2.75
N THR A 80 -0.73 7.66 2.51
CA THR A 80 -0.17 6.47 1.89
C THR A 80 0.41 5.57 2.97
N VAL A 81 0.08 4.28 2.92
CA VAL A 81 0.45 3.32 3.96
C VAL A 81 0.97 2.03 3.37
N GLY A 82 1.97 1.46 4.05
CA GLY A 82 2.27 0.05 3.99
C GLY A 82 1.53 -0.71 5.08
N PHE A 83 1.59 -2.04 5.00
CA PHE A 83 0.97 -2.92 5.98
C PHE A 83 1.93 -4.03 6.41
N LYS A 84 2.04 -4.23 7.72
CA LYS A 84 2.52 -5.50 8.26
C LYS A 84 1.32 -6.42 8.44
N VAL A 85 1.37 -7.58 7.82
CA VAL A 85 0.37 -8.64 7.96
C VAL A 85 0.97 -9.77 8.78
N GLU A 86 0.30 -10.17 9.83
CA GLU A 86 0.77 -11.25 10.71
C GLU A 86 -0.26 -12.37 10.71
N GLY A 87 0.21 -13.55 10.34
CA GLY A 87 -0.51 -14.82 10.44
C GLY A 87 -0.08 -15.61 11.67
N PRO A 88 -0.52 -16.88 11.81
CA PRO A 88 -0.17 -17.72 12.96
C PRO A 88 1.33 -18.05 13.06
N SER A 89 2.02 -18.12 11.94
CA SER A 89 3.43 -18.57 11.87
C SER A 89 4.29 -17.76 10.94
N LYS A 90 3.71 -16.84 10.16
CA LYS A 90 4.39 -16.05 9.15
C LYS A 90 3.95 -14.60 9.17
N SER A 91 4.86 -13.72 8.78
CA SER A 91 4.62 -12.28 8.62
C SER A 91 4.97 -11.81 7.22
N LEU A 92 4.28 -10.76 6.79
CA LEU A 92 4.45 -10.16 5.47
C LEU A 92 4.48 -8.64 5.60
N ILE A 93 5.43 -8.00 4.96
CA ILE A 93 5.43 -6.57 4.69
C ILE A 93 4.86 -6.32 3.30
N TYR A 94 3.94 -5.36 3.20
CA TYR A 94 3.29 -4.95 1.96
C TYR A 94 3.43 -3.45 1.78
N ILE A 95 4.29 -3.02 0.85
CA ILE A 95 4.55 -1.62 0.49
C ILE A 95 4.46 -1.50 -1.03
N PRO A 96 3.25 -1.45 -1.60
CA PRO A 96 3.08 -1.44 -3.05
C PRO A 96 3.44 -0.10 -3.69
N ASP A 97 3.45 0.97 -2.91
CA ASP A 97 3.53 2.34 -3.40
C ASP A 97 4.24 3.22 -2.37
N ILE A 98 5.43 3.71 -2.69
CA ILE A 98 6.25 4.56 -1.82
C ILE A 98 7.10 5.50 -2.67
N ASP A 99 7.43 6.68 -2.15
CA ASP A 99 8.48 7.55 -2.71
C ASP A 99 9.89 6.92 -2.44
N LYS A 100 10.94 7.60 -2.82
CA LYS A 100 12.32 7.14 -2.60
C LYS A 100 12.55 6.70 -1.15
N TRP A 101 13.23 5.58 -0.96
CA TRP A 101 13.54 5.01 0.38
C TRP A 101 14.23 6.01 1.31
N GLN A 102 15.05 6.93 0.76
CA GLN A 102 15.75 7.96 1.51
C GLN A 102 14.82 9.00 2.15
N LYS A 103 13.56 9.08 1.71
CA LYS A 103 12.54 9.96 2.30
C LYS A 103 11.76 9.29 3.43
N TRP A 104 12.01 8.02 3.67
CA TRP A 104 11.34 7.26 4.72
C TRP A 104 12.24 7.13 5.95
N ASP A 105 11.70 7.46 7.12
CA ASP A 105 12.45 7.46 8.39
C ASP A 105 12.73 6.05 8.95
N ASN A 106 12.37 5.00 8.21
CA ASN A 106 12.58 3.62 8.62
C ASN A 106 13.67 2.94 7.79
N ASP A 107 14.33 1.96 8.40
CA ASP A 107 15.35 1.14 7.76
C ASP A 107 14.69 -0.02 7.00
N LEU A 108 14.80 0.00 5.66
CA LEU A 108 14.25 -1.03 4.79
C LEU A 108 14.87 -2.41 5.09
N ILE A 109 16.19 -2.48 5.29
CA ILE A 109 16.87 -3.76 5.57
C ILE A 109 16.30 -4.38 6.83
N LYS A 110 16.23 -3.60 7.91
CA LYS A 110 15.69 -4.06 9.20
C LYS A 110 14.25 -4.55 9.05
N ILE A 111 13.39 -3.79 8.38
CA ILE A 111 11.98 -4.17 8.19
C ILE A 111 11.87 -5.47 7.40
N VAL A 112 12.66 -5.62 6.34
CA VAL A 112 12.67 -6.85 5.55
C VAL A 112 13.21 -8.03 6.37
N GLU A 113 14.28 -7.86 7.14
CA GLU A 113 14.86 -8.93 7.98
C GLU A 113 13.91 -9.42 9.08
N GLU A 114 13.15 -8.53 9.68
CA GLU A 114 12.18 -8.84 10.74
C GLU A 114 10.91 -9.56 10.26
N ASN A 115 10.75 -9.78 8.95
CA ASN A 115 9.56 -10.40 8.39
C ASN A 115 9.92 -11.57 7.46
N ASP A 116 8.98 -12.50 7.30
CA ASP A 116 9.19 -13.70 6.47
C ASP A 116 9.12 -13.39 4.97
N TYR A 117 8.26 -12.44 4.58
CA TYR A 117 8.08 -12.02 3.18
C TYR A 117 7.94 -10.51 3.09
N SER A 118 8.37 -9.95 1.96
CA SER A 118 8.21 -8.53 1.65
C SER A 118 7.73 -8.37 0.22
N LEU A 119 6.57 -7.76 0.04
CA LEU A 119 6.02 -7.34 -1.24
C LEU A 119 6.19 -5.82 -1.31
N ILE A 120 7.12 -5.35 -2.12
CA ILE A 120 7.54 -3.94 -2.15
C ILE A 120 7.43 -3.34 -3.55
N ASP A 121 7.43 -2.01 -3.59
CA ASP A 121 7.30 -1.23 -4.81
C ASP A 121 8.36 -1.62 -5.86
N GLY A 122 7.90 -1.97 -7.03
CA GLY A 122 8.67 -2.29 -8.22
C GLY A 122 8.11 -1.59 -9.45
N THR A 123 7.53 -0.40 -9.27
CA THR A 123 6.85 0.33 -10.35
C THR A 123 7.75 0.53 -11.56
N PHE A 124 9.03 0.85 -11.37
CA PHE A 124 10.00 1.03 -12.44
C PHE A 124 11.28 0.24 -12.18
N ALA A 125 11.83 -0.36 -13.23
CA ALA A 125 13.08 -1.12 -13.13
C ALA A 125 14.28 -0.18 -12.92
N GLU A 126 14.39 0.86 -13.75
CA GLU A 126 15.53 1.77 -13.78
C GLU A 126 15.15 3.14 -14.35
N GLN A 127 16.12 4.07 -14.34
CA GLN A 127 15.88 5.47 -14.69
C GLN A 127 15.47 5.69 -16.16
N ASP A 128 15.89 4.84 -17.07
CA ASP A 128 15.70 5.04 -18.52
C ASP A 128 14.44 4.35 -19.08
N GLU A 129 13.60 3.79 -18.19
CA GLU A 129 12.43 3.00 -18.59
C GLU A 129 11.37 3.80 -19.37
N LEU A 130 11.23 5.10 -19.11
CA LEU A 130 10.28 5.97 -19.84
C LEU A 130 11.04 7.04 -20.63
N PRO A 131 11.37 6.81 -21.92
CA PRO A 131 12.04 7.81 -22.76
C PRO A 131 11.29 9.14 -22.82
N GLY A 132 12.01 10.24 -22.66
CA GLY A 132 11.45 11.60 -22.73
C GLY A 132 10.73 12.07 -21.48
N ARG A 133 10.72 11.29 -20.39
CA ARG A 133 10.15 11.69 -19.11
C ARG A 133 11.25 11.88 -18.05
N ASP A 134 11.16 12.97 -17.31
CA ASP A 134 12.06 13.22 -16.18
C ASP A 134 11.70 12.28 -15.02
N MET A 135 12.39 11.14 -14.98
CA MET A 135 12.15 10.10 -13.97
C MET A 135 12.52 10.53 -12.55
N SER A 136 13.34 11.57 -12.38
CA SER A 136 13.69 12.09 -11.05
C SER A 136 12.49 12.68 -10.31
N LYS A 137 11.46 13.09 -11.05
CA LYS A 137 10.19 13.63 -10.52
C LYS A 137 9.14 12.57 -10.21
N ILE A 138 9.43 11.30 -10.51
CA ILE A 138 8.51 10.20 -10.27
C ILE A 138 8.75 9.68 -8.84
N PRO A 139 7.72 9.69 -8.00
CA PRO A 139 7.87 9.34 -6.58
C PRO A 139 7.83 7.83 -6.35
N HIS A 140 8.76 7.11 -6.96
CA HIS A 140 8.97 5.68 -6.73
C HIS A 140 10.46 5.35 -6.67
N PRO A 141 10.90 4.41 -5.82
CA PRO A 141 12.24 3.87 -5.93
C PRO A 141 12.34 3.00 -7.18
N PHE A 142 13.52 2.96 -7.81
CA PHE A 142 13.76 1.98 -8.86
C PHE A 142 14.09 0.61 -8.26
N ILE A 143 13.77 -0.46 -8.97
CA ILE A 143 14.12 -1.83 -8.56
C ILE A 143 15.63 -1.92 -8.33
N VAL A 144 16.45 -1.37 -9.23
CA VAL A 144 17.91 -1.36 -9.09
C VAL A 144 18.38 -0.64 -7.83
N GLU A 145 17.78 0.50 -7.46
CA GLU A 145 18.09 1.23 -6.22
C GLU A 145 17.75 0.37 -4.99
N THR A 146 16.59 -0.26 -5.01
CA THR A 146 16.14 -1.15 -3.93
C THR A 146 17.05 -2.36 -3.79
N MET A 147 17.44 -2.98 -4.90
CA MET A 147 18.38 -4.10 -4.92
C MET A 147 19.75 -3.69 -4.35
N ASP A 148 20.22 -2.48 -4.65
CA ASP A 148 21.48 -1.96 -4.12
C ASP A 148 21.43 -1.78 -2.59
N ILE A 149 20.34 -1.23 -2.06
CA ILE A 149 20.12 -1.11 -0.62
C ILE A 149 20.14 -2.50 0.04
N LEU A 150 19.51 -3.48 -0.57
CA LEU A 150 19.36 -4.83 -0.02
C LEU A 150 20.57 -5.74 -0.25
N LYS A 151 21.63 -5.29 -0.94
CA LYS A 151 22.86 -6.07 -1.19
C LYS A 151 23.47 -6.73 0.06
N PRO A 152 23.54 -6.05 1.22
CA PRO A 152 24.12 -6.63 2.45
C PRO A 152 23.33 -7.81 3.02
N MET A 153 22.07 -7.95 2.67
CA MET A 153 21.22 -9.03 3.21
C MET A 153 21.68 -10.40 2.75
N LYS A 154 21.70 -11.36 3.69
CA LYS A 154 22.04 -12.76 3.40
C LYS A 154 20.96 -13.48 2.61
N GLU A 155 19.70 -13.28 3.00
CA GLU A 155 18.55 -13.91 2.37
C GLU A 155 17.69 -12.88 1.64
N LYS A 156 17.71 -12.93 0.30
CA LYS A 156 16.98 -12.02 -0.58
C LYS A 156 15.73 -12.64 -1.19
N SER A 157 15.59 -13.97 -1.13
CA SER A 157 14.47 -14.72 -1.71
C SER A 157 13.11 -14.36 -1.14
N LYS A 158 13.08 -13.74 0.03
CA LYS A 158 11.84 -13.26 0.68
C LYS A 158 11.34 -11.91 0.19
N VAL A 159 12.07 -11.24 -0.71
CA VAL A 159 11.70 -9.94 -1.29
C VAL A 159 11.13 -10.15 -2.68
N HIS A 160 9.94 -9.60 -2.92
CA HIS A 160 9.24 -9.67 -4.19
C HIS A 160 8.81 -8.27 -4.61
N PHE A 161 9.13 -7.90 -5.83
CA PHE A 161 8.68 -6.65 -6.42
C PHE A 161 7.27 -6.81 -6.97
N ILE A 162 6.42 -5.84 -6.67
CA ILE A 162 5.01 -5.78 -7.10
C ILE A 162 4.69 -4.38 -7.63
N HIS A 163 3.46 -4.14 -8.04
CA HIS A 163 3.02 -2.83 -8.52
C HIS A 163 3.76 -2.39 -9.80
N LEU A 164 4.12 -3.35 -10.64
CA LEU A 164 4.85 -3.08 -11.88
C LEU A 164 4.07 -2.12 -12.78
N ASN A 165 4.74 -1.16 -13.38
CA ASN A 165 4.14 -0.30 -14.39
C ASN A 165 3.80 -1.12 -15.65
N HIS A 166 2.80 -0.69 -16.39
CA HIS A 166 2.38 -1.40 -17.62
C HIS A 166 3.42 -1.36 -18.76
N THR A 167 4.50 -0.60 -18.59
CA THR A 167 5.65 -0.55 -19.50
C THR A 167 6.73 -1.56 -19.17
N ASN A 168 6.64 -2.24 -18.05
CA ASN A 168 7.57 -3.30 -17.63
C ASN A 168 7.20 -4.62 -18.25
#